data_bf55c092e0e82f632708d582a9b63074
#
_entry.id   bf55c092e0e82f632708d582a9b63074
#
_cell.length_a   1.000
_cell.length_b   1.000
_cell.length_c   1.000
_cell.angle_alpha   90.00
_cell.angle_beta   90.00
_cell.angle_gamma   90.00
#
_symmetry.space_group_name_H-M   'P 1'
#
loop_
_entity.id
_entity.type
_entity.pdbx_description
1 polymer ?
#
loop_
_entity_poly.entity_id
_entity_poly.type
_entity_poly.pdbx_seq_one_letter_code
_entity_poly.pdbx_strand_id
1 'polypeptide(L)' 'MKPGCGKLARVDELTARELEVLRLIAEGRSDRAVAERLVVSKRTVEAHVRSIFLKLGLLPAPDVNRRVQAALVYLGR' A
#
# COMPACT_ATOMS: atom_id res chain seq x y z
N MET A 1 -23.08 8.03 -2.05
CA MET A 1 -22.38 7.87 -1.20
C MET A 1 -21.66 6.71 -1.26
N LYS A 2 -20.83 6.39 -0.89
CA LYS A 2 -20.18 5.39 -0.93
C LYS A 2 -20.37 4.64 0.08
N PRO A 3 -21.24 4.22 0.26
CA PRO A 3 -21.62 3.54 1.25
C PRO A 3 -20.66 2.57 1.63
N GLY A 4 -20.59 2.03 2.35
CA GLY A 4 -19.83 1.06 2.81
C GLY A 4 -18.65 0.66 2.08
N CYS A 5 -18.52 1.17 1.00
CA CYS A 5 -17.43 0.79 0.23
C CYS A 5 -16.19 1.14 0.89
N GLY A 6 -16.17 2.19 1.59
CA GLY A 6 -14.95 2.61 2.16
C GLY A 6 -14.35 1.65 3.11
N LYS A 7 -15.12 0.75 3.67
CA LYS A 7 -14.54 -0.12 4.60
C LYS A 7 -13.69 -1.15 3.96
N LEU A 8 -13.85 -1.39 2.68
CA LEU A 8 -13.07 -2.37 2.01
C LEU A 8 -11.80 -1.80 1.47
N ALA A 9 -11.81 -0.59 1.03
CA ALA A 9 -10.62 -0.02 0.47
C ALA A 9 -10.49 1.39 0.94
N ARG A 10 -9.53 1.63 1.76
CA ARG A 10 -9.31 2.94 2.28
C ARG A 10 -8.23 3.68 1.54
N VAL A 11 -8.19 3.49 0.25
CA VAL A 11 -7.20 4.15 -0.58
C VAL A 11 -7.34 5.65 -0.46
N ASP A 12 -8.55 6.14 -0.24
CA ASP A 12 -8.79 7.56 -0.09
C ASP A 12 -8.08 8.15 1.13
N GLU A 13 -7.74 7.32 2.09
CA GLU A 13 -7.10 7.79 3.30
C GLU A 13 -5.59 7.86 3.19
N LEU A 14 -5.04 7.41 2.09
CA LEU A 14 -3.60 7.43 1.91
C LEU A 14 -3.15 8.83 1.53
N THR A 15 -1.97 9.19 2.01
CA THR A 15 -1.38 10.45 1.58
C THR A 15 -0.92 10.29 0.14
N ALA A 16 -0.60 11.41 -0.52
CA ALA A 16 -0.11 11.36 -1.89
C ALA A 16 1.13 10.47 -2.01
N ARG A 17 2.05 10.57 -1.04
CA ARG A 17 3.27 9.76 -1.07
C ARG A 17 2.95 8.29 -0.85
N GLU A 18 2.04 7.99 0.06
CA GLU A 18 1.65 6.60 0.29
C GLU A 18 1.00 6.01 -0.96
N LEU A 19 0.20 6.80 -1.65
CA LEU A 19 -0.44 6.34 -2.86
C LEU A 19 0.60 6.06 -3.94
N GLU A 20 1.64 6.88 -4.04
CA GLU A 20 2.72 6.61 -4.97
C GLU A 20 3.43 5.30 -4.64
N VAL A 21 3.68 5.07 -3.35
CA VAL A 21 4.32 3.82 -2.93
C VAL A 21 3.42 2.64 -3.29
N LEU A 22 2.13 2.76 -3.02
CA LEU A 22 1.21 1.66 -3.31
C LEU A 22 1.13 1.38 -4.81
N ARG A 23 1.15 2.42 -5.63
CA ARG A 23 1.13 2.24 -7.06
C ARG A 23 2.36 1.44 -7.53
N LEU A 24 3.52 1.78 -6.99
CA LEU A 24 4.73 1.08 -7.38
C LEU A 24 4.73 -0.37 -6.90
N ILE A 25 4.16 -0.62 -5.73
CA ILE A 25 4.00 -1.98 -5.24
C ILE A 25 3.07 -2.75 -6.17
N ALA A 26 2.00 -2.12 -6.63
CA ALA A 26 1.05 -2.77 -7.52
C ALA A 26 1.68 -3.09 -8.87
N GLU A 27 2.75 -2.40 -9.21
CA GLU A 27 3.51 -2.70 -10.43
C GLU A 27 4.49 -3.84 -10.23
N GLY A 28 4.56 -4.37 -9.02
CA GLY A 28 5.45 -5.49 -8.74
C GLY A 28 6.85 -5.10 -8.30
N ARG A 29 7.07 -3.83 -7.93
CA ARG A 29 8.41 -3.40 -7.57
C ARG A 29 8.75 -3.75 -6.14
N SER A 30 10.02 -4.06 -5.90
CA SER A 30 10.49 -4.34 -4.55
C SER A 30 10.63 -3.05 -3.76
N ASP A 31 10.82 -3.16 -2.44
CA ASP A 31 11.04 -1.98 -1.60
C ASP A 31 12.26 -1.21 -2.07
N ARG A 32 13.30 -1.91 -2.48
CA ARG A 32 14.51 -1.25 -2.96
C ARG A 32 14.21 -0.45 -4.23
N ALA A 33 13.46 -1.04 -5.14
CA ALA A 33 13.13 -0.36 -6.38
C ALA A 33 12.25 0.87 -6.12
N VAL A 34 11.33 0.75 -5.16
CA VAL A 34 10.50 1.87 -4.78
C VAL A 34 11.36 2.98 -4.17
N ALA A 35 12.29 2.61 -3.31
CA ALA A 35 13.16 3.58 -2.67
C ALA A 35 13.99 4.33 -3.70
N GLU A 36 14.50 3.63 -4.69
CA GLU A 36 15.29 4.25 -5.74
C GLU A 36 14.44 5.18 -6.60
N ARG A 37 13.22 4.76 -6.90
CA ARG A 37 12.36 5.55 -7.75
C ARG A 37 11.93 6.83 -7.05
N LEU A 38 11.70 6.79 -5.75
CA LEU A 38 11.24 7.94 -5.01
C LEU A 38 12.39 8.73 -4.35
N VAL A 39 13.59 8.24 -4.48
CA VAL A 39 14.80 8.87 -3.93
C VAL A 39 14.68 9.00 -2.41
N VAL A 40 14.34 7.91 -1.76
CA VAL A 40 14.24 7.86 -0.30
C VAL A 40 14.94 6.59 0.17
N SER A 41 15.12 6.44 1.47
CA SER A 41 15.76 5.25 1.99
C SER A 41 14.78 4.08 1.98
N LYS A 42 15.31 2.87 2.00
CA LYS A 42 14.47 1.69 2.08
C LYS A 42 13.67 1.70 3.37
N ARG A 43 14.27 2.18 4.46
CA ARG A 43 13.57 2.27 5.74
C ARG A 43 12.34 3.18 5.63
N THR A 44 12.45 4.27 4.90
CA THR A 44 11.33 5.16 4.69
C THR A 44 10.22 4.45 3.91
N VAL A 45 10.60 3.66 2.91
CA VAL A 45 9.61 2.89 2.15
C VAL A 45 8.92 1.90 3.08
N GLU A 46 9.67 1.23 3.94
CA GLU A 46 9.08 0.25 4.86
C GLU A 46 8.08 0.93 5.80
N ALA A 47 8.38 2.14 6.25
CA ALA A 47 7.46 2.88 7.10
C ALA A 47 6.18 3.23 6.35
N HIS A 48 6.31 3.65 5.10
CA HIS A 48 5.14 3.94 4.28
C HIS A 48 4.31 2.68 4.05
N VAL A 49 4.95 1.56 3.79
CA VAL A 49 4.26 0.30 3.55
C VAL A 49 3.47 -0.11 4.80
N ARG A 50 4.08 0.04 5.96
CA ARG A 50 3.40 -0.31 7.20
C ARG A 50 2.16 0.58 7.41
N SER A 51 2.31 1.86 7.15
CA SER A 51 1.20 2.79 7.28
C SER A 51 0.08 2.44 6.30
N ILE A 52 0.44 2.08 5.06
CA ILE A 52 -0.53 1.68 4.05
C ILE A 52 -1.30 0.46 4.53
N PHE A 53 -0.61 -0.55 5.06
CA PHE A 53 -1.28 -1.76 5.53
C PHE A 53 -2.28 -1.42 6.63
N LEU A 54 -1.91 -0.54 7.55
CA LEU A 54 -2.80 -0.16 8.63
C LEU A 54 -4.02 0.58 8.09
N LYS A 55 -3.82 1.49 7.16
CA LYS A 55 -4.92 2.26 6.62
C LYS A 55 -5.86 1.42 5.78
N LEU A 56 -5.33 0.40 5.12
CA LEU A 56 -6.17 -0.50 4.33
C LEU A 56 -6.78 -1.62 5.18
N GLY A 57 -6.44 -1.65 6.47
CA GLY A 57 -7.01 -2.67 7.34
C GLY A 57 -6.43 -4.06 7.15
N LEU A 58 -5.19 -4.14 6.64
CA LEU A 58 -4.57 -5.43 6.38
C LEU A 58 -3.76 -5.86 7.59
N LEU A 59 -4.21 -6.89 8.26
CA LEU A 59 -3.55 -7.39 9.46
C LEU A 59 -2.62 -8.54 9.12
N PRO A 60 -1.55 -8.72 9.86
CA PRO A 60 -0.63 -9.82 9.58
C PRO A 60 -1.30 -11.16 9.79
N ALA A 61 -1.06 -12.08 8.90
CA ALA A 61 -1.56 -13.44 9.04
C ALA A 61 -0.59 -14.36 8.33
N PRO A 62 -0.41 -15.57 8.83
CA PRO A 62 0.63 -16.44 8.28
C PRO A 62 0.35 -16.91 6.86
N ASP A 63 -0.91 -16.93 6.46
CA ASP A 63 -1.25 -17.46 5.15
C ASP A 63 -1.61 -16.39 4.13
N VAL A 64 -1.32 -15.14 4.41
CA VAL A 64 -1.60 -14.09 3.44
C VAL A 64 -0.41 -13.20 3.25
N ASN A 65 -0.28 -12.65 2.08
CA ASN A 65 0.77 -11.71 1.75
C ASN A 65 0.13 -10.34 1.64
N ARG A 66 0.36 -9.50 2.63
CA ARG A 66 -0.27 -8.18 2.67
C ARG A 66 0.12 -7.30 1.49
N ARG A 67 1.31 -7.51 0.95
CA ARG A 67 1.77 -6.72 -0.18
C ARG A 67 0.90 -7.04 -1.40
N VAL A 68 0.61 -8.30 -1.62
CA VAL A 68 -0.27 -8.71 -2.71
C VAL A 68 -1.68 -8.21 -2.45
N GLN A 69 -2.15 -8.30 -1.20
CA GLN A 69 -3.48 -7.81 -0.88
C GLN A 69 -3.59 -6.30 -1.15
N ALA A 70 -2.58 -5.54 -0.78
CA ALA A 70 -2.59 -4.10 -1.01
C ALA A 70 -2.62 -3.80 -2.50
N ALA A 71 -1.87 -4.54 -3.29
CA ALA A 71 -1.86 -4.35 -4.74
C ALA A 71 -3.24 -4.63 -5.32
N LEU A 72 -3.91 -5.67 -4.84
CA LEU A 72 -5.24 -5.99 -5.33
C LEU A 72 -6.25 -4.91 -4.95
N VAL A 73 -6.12 -4.35 -3.77
CA VAL A 73 -6.99 -3.25 -3.35
C VAL A 73 -6.79 -2.06 -4.28
N TYR A 74 -5.53 -1.75 -4.59
CA TYR A 74 -5.23 -0.62 -5.46
C TYR A 74 -5.81 -0.83 -6.86
N LEU A 75 -5.65 -2.02 -7.39
CA LEU A 75 -6.10 -2.31 -8.75
C LEU A 75 -7.62 -2.40 -8.84
N GLY A 76 -8.27 -2.75 -7.74
CA GLY A 76 -9.71 -2.90 -7.74
C GLY A 76 -10.49 -1.67 -7.33
N ARG A 77 -9.79 -0.58 -6.99
CA ARG A 77 -10.47 0.60 -6.49
C ARG A 77 -11.29 1.35 -7.56
#